data_1da403fdc5d2a11d720f2e077f8911a9
#
_entry.id   1da403fdc5d2a11d720f2e077f8911a9
#
_cell.length_a   1.000
_cell.length_b   1.000
_cell.length_c   1.000
_cell.angle_alpha   90.00
_cell.angle_beta   90.00
_cell.angle_gamma   90.00
#
_symmetry.space_group_name_H-M   'P 1'
#
loop_
_entity.id
_entity.type
_entity.pdbx_description
1 polymer ?
#
loop_
_entity_poly.entity_id
_entity_poly.type
_entity_poly.pdbx_seq_one_letter_code
_entity_poly.pdbx_strand_id
1 'polypeptide(L)'
;MKAKATLKQIALEFGVSISTVSKALSDSPEISEATKIKIQEYAALQNYKPNSIAKNLKNQRTNTIGVIIPNILNPFFAKVFSGIEKEALSKGYNVITGISNESFNKEQQVMDMLNNGTIDGFIVAIAEETQSLKEYKHFKDIMNSGTPIVMFDRVADGIN
;
A
#
# COMPACT_ATOMS: atom_id res chain seq x y z
N MET A 1 -26.47 -5.17 -15.18
CA MET A 1 -25.53 -4.55 -14.23
C MET A 1 -25.45 -3.06 -14.52
N LYS A 2 -25.74 -2.16 -13.55
CA LYS A 2 -25.55 -0.71 -13.76
C LYS A 2 -24.03 -0.46 -13.89
N ALA A 3 -23.62 0.22 -14.96
CA ALA A 3 -22.22 0.62 -15.15
C ALA A 3 -21.77 1.51 -13.97
N LYS A 4 -20.60 1.23 -13.42
CA LYS A 4 -20.01 2.07 -12.36
C LYS A 4 -19.82 3.50 -12.90
N ALA A 5 -20.26 4.50 -12.15
CA ALA A 5 -20.02 5.88 -12.49
C ALA A 5 -18.51 6.15 -12.64
N THR A 6 -18.14 7.01 -13.56
CA THR A 6 -16.76 7.41 -13.81
C THR A 6 -16.57 8.91 -13.57
N LEU A 7 -15.34 9.36 -13.30
CA LEU A 7 -15.01 10.80 -13.19
C LEU A 7 -15.49 11.58 -14.41
N LYS A 8 -15.40 10.98 -15.61
CA LYS A 8 -15.84 11.61 -16.86
C LYS A 8 -17.35 11.83 -16.90
N GLN A 9 -18.13 10.87 -16.41
CA GLN A 9 -19.60 11.02 -16.34
C GLN A 9 -20.01 12.08 -15.33
N ILE A 10 -19.37 12.13 -14.16
CA ILE A 10 -19.62 13.18 -13.16
C ILE A 10 -19.25 14.57 -13.74
N ALA A 11 -18.13 14.67 -14.44
CA ALA A 11 -17.70 15.90 -15.07
C ALA A 11 -18.71 16.42 -16.13
N LEU A 12 -19.26 15.51 -16.93
CA LEU A 12 -20.31 15.82 -17.90
C LEU A 12 -21.61 16.32 -17.22
N GLU A 13 -22.04 15.66 -16.15
CA GLU A 13 -23.26 16.01 -15.40
C GLU A 13 -23.20 17.43 -14.84
N PHE A 14 -22.03 17.83 -14.31
CA PHE A 14 -21.85 19.16 -13.71
C PHE A 14 -21.29 20.21 -14.68
N GLY A 15 -21.03 19.88 -15.94
CA GLY A 15 -20.45 20.80 -16.92
C GLY A 15 -19.05 21.31 -16.53
N VAL A 16 -18.27 20.50 -15.82
CA VAL A 16 -16.94 20.87 -15.34
C VAL A 16 -15.85 19.92 -15.88
N SER A 17 -14.58 20.27 -15.69
CA SER A 17 -13.48 19.40 -16.08
C SER A 17 -13.34 18.17 -15.17
N ILE A 18 -12.76 17.08 -15.69
CA ILE A 18 -12.42 15.89 -14.87
C ILE A 18 -11.50 16.28 -13.70
N SER A 19 -10.59 17.23 -13.90
CA SER A 19 -9.69 17.73 -12.84
C SER A 19 -10.48 18.46 -11.75
N THR A 20 -11.50 19.23 -12.10
CA THR A 20 -12.38 19.90 -11.14
C THR A 20 -13.12 18.89 -10.27
N VAL A 21 -13.68 17.83 -10.86
CA VAL A 21 -14.33 16.74 -10.11
C VAL A 21 -13.33 16.03 -9.19
N SER A 22 -12.15 15.72 -9.70
CA SER A 22 -11.10 15.07 -8.89
C SER A 22 -10.67 15.92 -7.70
N LYS A 23 -10.52 17.24 -7.89
CA LYS A 23 -10.20 18.20 -6.82
C LYS A 23 -11.34 18.33 -5.82
N ALA A 24 -12.59 18.38 -6.26
CA ALA A 24 -13.77 18.43 -5.39
C ALA A 24 -13.89 17.17 -4.51
N LEU A 25 -13.67 15.99 -5.09
CA LEU A 25 -13.69 14.71 -4.36
C LEU A 25 -12.53 14.52 -3.39
N SER A 26 -11.42 15.22 -3.59
CA SER A 26 -10.26 15.22 -2.67
C SER A 26 -10.23 16.42 -1.73
N ASP A 27 -11.33 17.14 -1.61
CA ASP A 27 -11.51 18.29 -0.71
C ASP A 27 -10.49 19.42 -0.92
N SER A 28 -10.06 19.63 -2.16
CA SER A 28 -9.10 20.67 -2.49
C SER A 28 -9.64 22.08 -2.19
N PRO A 29 -8.84 22.98 -1.59
CA PRO A 29 -9.24 24.36 -1.34
C PRO A 29 -9.45 25.18 -2.62
N GLU A 30 -8.99 24.70 -3.76
CA GLU A 30 -9.19 25.36 -5.05
C GLU A 30 -10.65 25.32 -5.56
N ILE A 31 -11.49 24.49 -4.96
CA ILE A 31 -12.90 24.33 -5.36
C ILE A 31 -13.79 24.92 -4.27
N SER A 32 -14.79 25.71 -4.69
CA SER A 32 -15.75 26.30 -3.75
C SER A 32 -16.51 25.23 -2.97
N GLU A 33 -16.83 25.49 -1.71
CA GLU A 33 -17.52 24.54 -0.82
C GLU A 33 -18.85 24.07 -1.41
N ALA A 34 -19.62 25.00 -1.98
CA ALA A 34 -20.89 24.67 -2.63
C ALA A 34 -20.74 23.68 -3.81
N THR A 35 -19.65 23.78 -4.58
CA THR A 35 -19.34 22.87 -5.68
C THR A 35 -18.87 21.51 -5.16
N LYS A 36 -18.05 21.50 -4.12
CA LYS A 36 -17.58 20.28 -3.47
C LYS A 36 -18.77 19.43 -2.99
N ILE A 37 -19.65 20.03 -2.19
CA ILE A 37 -20.81 19.35 -1.61
C ILE A 37 -21.65 18.72 -2.72
N LYS A 38 -22.03 19.45 -3.76
CA LYS A 38 -22.85 18.93 -4.87
C LYS A 38 -22.19 17.74 -5.57
N ILE A 39 -20.88 17.82 -5.85
CA ILE A 39 -20.16 16.75 -6.54
C ILE A 39 -19.99 15.53 -5.63
N GLN A 40 -19.71 15.71 -4.34
CA GLN A 40 -19.56 14.64 -3.36
C GLN A 40 -20.87 13.89 -3.12
N GLU A 41 -21.98 14.62 -2.96
CA GLU A 41 -23.32 14.03 -2.82
C GLU A 41 -23.71 13.21 -4.06
N TYR A 42 -23.52 13.77 -5.25
CA TYR A 42 -23.80 13.05 -6.49
C TYR A 42 -22.92 11.79 -6.64
N ALA A 43 -21.64 11.91 -6.35
CA ALA A 43 -20.74 10.77 -6.38
C ALA A 43 -21.16 9.66 -5.39
N ALA A 44 -21.59 10.04 -4.18
CA ALA A 44 -22.13 9.10 -3.19
C ALA A 44 -23.41 8.42 -3.69
N LEU A 45 -24.37 9.17 -4.25
CA LEU A 45 -25.61 8.62 -4.84
C LEU A 45 -25.32 7.63 -5.97
N GLN A 46 -24.29 7.87 -6.76
CA GLN A 46 -23.87 6.99 -7.86
C GLN A 46 -22.95 5.83 -7.39
N ASN A 47 -22.71 5.68 -6.07
CA ASN A 47 -21.75 4.73 -5.52
C ASN A 47 -20.36 4.83 -6.19
N TYR A 48 -19.96 6.03 -6.58
CA TYR A 48 -18.65 6.27 -7.16
C TYR A 48 -17.57 6.13 -6.09
N LYS A 49 -16.59 5.28 -6.34
CA LYS A 49 -15.37 5.18 -5.53
C LYS A 49 -14.19 5.66 -6.38
N PRO A 50 -13.40 6.64 -5.89
CA PRO A 50 -12.17 7.04 -6.57
C PRO A 50 -11.28 5.82 -6.85
N ASN A 51 -10.70 5.79 -8.04
CA ASN A 51 -9.72 4.74 -8.36
C ASN A 51 -8.43 5.02 -7.59
N SER A 52 -8.17 4.21 -6.56
CA SER A 52 -6.97 4.33 -5.74
C SER A 52 -5.68 4.18 -6.57
N ILE A 53 -5.68 3.33 -7.58
CA ILE A 53 -4.53 3.13 -8.47
C ILE A 53 -4.17 4.44 -9.20
N ALA A 54 -5.17 5.13 -9.77
CA ALA A 54 -4.94 6.40 -10.46
C ALA A 54 -4.49 7.52 -9.50
N LYS A 55 -5.02 7.52 -8.26
CA LYS A 55 -4.61 8.45 -7.21
C LYS A 55 -3.17 8.18 -6.74
N ASN A 56 -2.83 6.93 -6.57
CA ASN A 56 -1.52 6.46 -6.14
C ASN A 56 -0.44 6.78 -7.20
N LEU A 57 -0.74 6.57 -8.49
CA LEU A 57 0.14 6.95 -9.60
C LEU A 57 0.46 8.45 -9.60
N LYS A 58 -0.54 9.29 -9.32
CA LYS A 58 -0.34 10.75 -9.24
C LYS A 58 0.52 11.16 -8.04
N ASN A 59 0.37 10.47 -6.92
CA ASN A 59 1.05 10.81 -5.67
C ASN A 59 2.38 10.06 -5.49
N GLN A 60 2.75 9.15 -6.39
CA GLN A 60 3.92 8.26 -6.28
C GLN A 60 3.96 7.48 -4.95
N ARG A 61 2.77 7.17 -4.40
CA ARG A 61 2.61 6.41 -3.15
C ARG A 61 1.44 5.46 -3.28
N THR A 62 1.64 4.23 -2.83
CA THR A 62 0.59 3.21 -2.83
C THR A 62 -0.23 3.21 -1.55
N ASN A 63 0.29 3.85 -0.49
CA ASN A 63 -0.19 3.74 0.88
C ASN A 63 -0.37 2.26 1.29
N THR A 64 0.60 1.45 0.93
CA THR A 64 0.59 0.01 1.21
C THR A 64 1.96 -0.41 1.71
N ILE A 65 2.01 -1.20 2.77
CA ILE A 65 3.22 -1.74 3.38
C ILE A 65 3.21 -3.26 3.18
N GLY A 66 4.34 -3.81 2.73
CA GLY A 66 4.58 -5.25 2.72
C GLY A 66 5.08 -5.71 4.10
N VAL A 67 4.39 -6.65 4.75
CA VAL A 67 4.85 -7.25 6.00
C VAL A 67 5.22 -8.71 5.74
N ILE A 68 6.50 -9.03 5.89
CA ILE A 68 7.01 -10.39 5.70
C ILE A 68 7.28 -11.02 7.06
N ILE A 69 6.65 -12.15 7.32
CA ILE A 69 6.80 -12.93 8.54
C ILE A 69 7.11 -14.39 8.24
N PRO A 70 7.89 -15.05 9.08
CA PRO A 70 8.24 -16.46 8.87
C PRO A 70 7.03 -17.41 8.99
N ASN A 71 6.19 -17.20 10.00
CA ASN A 71 5.09 -18.12 10.30
C ASN A 71 3.91 -17.41 10.97
N ILE A 72 2.75 -17.44 10.33
CA ILE A 72 1.53 -16.82 10.86
C ILE A 72 0.92 -17.60 12.05
N LEU A 73 1.23 -18.89 12.17
CA LEU A 73 0.73 -19.72 13.28
C LEU A 73 1.54 -19.53 14.57
N ASN A 74 2.72 -18.92 14.48
CA ASN A 74 3.48 -18.56 15.67
C ASN A 74 2.82 -17.37 16.37
N PRO A 75 2.38 -17.49 17.64
CA PRO A 75 1.68 -16.43 18.37
C PRO A 75 2.45 -15.12 18.48
N PHE A 76 3.79 -15.16 18.47
CA PHE A 76 4.63 -13.96 18.48
C PHE A 76 4.42 -13.16 17.19
N PHE A 77 4.62 -13.77 16.03
CA PHE A 77 4.45 -13.09 14.74
C PHE A 77 3.01 -12.65 14.50
N ALA A 78 2.03 -13.45 14.93
CA ALA A 78 0.62 -13.08 14.83
C ALA A 78 0.30 -11.82 15.65
N LYS A 79 0.84 -11.69 16.87
CA LYS A 79 0.66 -10.50 17.72
C LYS A 79 1.36 -9.27 17.14
N VAL A 80 2.60 -9.43 16.67
CA VAL A 80 3.35 -8.32 16.03
C VAL A 80 2.63 -7.85 14.79
N PHE A 81 2.19 -8.78 13.92
CA PHE A 81 1.41 -8.45 12.72
C PHE A 81 0.14 -7.67 13.06
N SER A 82 -0.64 -8.11 14.06
CA SER A 82 -1.84 -7.41 14.51
C SER A 82 -1.54 -5.98 14.98
N GLY A 83 -0.41 -5.76 15.65
CA GLY A 83 0.05 -4.43 16.05
C GLY A 83 0.41 -3.55 14.86
N ILE A 84 1.16 -4.10 13.90
CA ILE A 84 1.55 -3.40 12.67
C ILE A 84 0.31 -3.02 11.86
N GLU A 85 -0.62 -3.94 11.66
CA GLU A 85 -1.85 -3.72 10.89
C GLU A 85 -2.70 -2.61 11.50
N LYS A 86 -2.92 -2.66 12.82
CA LYS A 86 -3.67 -1.63 13.54
C LYS A 86 -3.05 -0.25 13.39
N GLU A 87 -1.73 -0.13 13.53
CA GLU A 87 -1.04 1.15 13.41
C GLU A 87 -1.02 1.64 11.97
N ALA A 88 -0.75 0.77 11.01
CA ALA A 88 -0.79 1.11 9.58
C ALA A 88 -2.17 1.65 9.18
N LEU A 89 -3.23 0.96 9.56
CA LEU A 89 -4.60 1.36 9.26
C LEU A 89 -4.95 2.73 9.88
N SER A 90 -4.50 3.00 11.11
CA SER A 90 -4.72 4.30 11.76
C SER A 90 -4.07 5.47 11.02
N LYS A 91 -3.00 5.18 10.26
CA LYS A 91 -2.26 6.15 9.42
C LYS A 91 -2.69 6.13 7.95
N GLY A 92 -3.74 5.38 7.60
CA GLY A 92 -4.26 5.31 6.23
C GLY A 92 -3.46 4.41 5.29
N TYR A 93 -2.64 3.49 5.84
CA TYR A 93 -1.92 2.47 5.08
C TYR A 93 -2.66 1.14 5.07
N ASN A 94 -2.61 0.46 3.93
CA ASN A 94 -2.97 -0.95 3.82
C ASN A 94 -1.76 -1.83 4.13
N VAL A 95 -2.01 -3.08 4.50
CA VAL A 95 -0.96 -4.08 4.73
C VAL A 95 -1.16 -5.27 3.79
N ILE A 96 -0.10 -5.67 3.09
CA ILE A 96 -0.04 -6.93 2.37
C ILE A 96 0.94 -7.83 3.10
N THR A 97 0.49 -9.04 3.48
CA THR A 97 1.32 -9.98 4.24
C THR A 97 1.90 -11.05 3.33
N GLY A 98 3.20 -11.25 3.46
CA GLY A 98 3.92 -12.38 2.90
C GLY A 98 4.38 -13.33 4.00
N ILE A 99 4.31 -14.64 3.75
CA ILE A 99 4.76 -15.66 4.70
C ILE A 99 5.89 -16.46 4.05
N SER A 100 7.10 -16.34 4.61
CA SER A 100 8.29 -17.01 4.07
C SER A 100 8.38 -18.49 4.41
N ASN A 101 7.67 -18.97 5.43
CA ASN A 101 7.78 -20.34 5.97
C ASN A 101 9.23 -20.71 6.33
N GLU A 102 9.98 -19.76 6.87
CA GLU A 102 11.39 -19.90 7.24
C GLU A 102 12.34 -20.23 6.05
N SER A 103 11.86 -20.08 4.79
CA SER A 103 12.62 -20.39 3.58
C SER A 103 13.17 -19.12 2.91
N PHE A 104 14.47 -19.16 2.61
CA PHE A 104 15.17 -18.12 1.84
C PHE A 104 14.54 -17.89 0.46
N ASN A 105 14.32 -18.96 -0.29
CA ASN A 105 13.76 -18.85 -1.63
C ASN A 105 12.36 -18.25 -1.62
N LYS A 106 11.53 -18.63 -0.66
CA LYS A 106 10.17 -18.12 -0.57
C LYS A 106 10.15 -16.67 -0.08
N GLU A 107 11.03 -16.30 0.84
CA GLU A 107 11.20 -14.91 1.29
C GLU A 107 11.55 -14.03 0.10
N GLN A 108 12.56 -14.39 -0.68
CA GLN A 108 12.96 -13.68 -1.89
C GLN A 108 11.81 -13.56 -2.89
N GLN A 109 11.15 -14.67 -3.22
CA GLN A 109 10.03 -14.67 -4.18
C GLN A 109 8.90 -13.72 -3.78
N VAL A 110 8.50 -13.73 -2.50
CA VAL A 110 7.42 -12.89 -2.01
C VAL A 110 7.84 -11.41 -2.03
N MET A 111 9.07 -11.12 -1.66
CA MET A 111 9.59 -9.76 -1.68
C MET A 111 9.71 -9.22 -3.11
N ASP A 112 10.24 -10.01 -4.04
CA ASP A 112 10.33 -9.63 -5.46
C ASP A 112 8.94 -9.39 -6.07
N MET A 113 7.96 -10.23 -5.74
CA MET A 113 6.58 -10.07 -6.20
C MET A 113 5.96 -8.74 -5.72
N LEU A 114 6.25 -8.32 -4.51
CA LEU A 114 5.70 -7.09 -3.93
C LEU A 114 6.49 -5.83 -4.32
N ASN A 115 7.77 -5.97 -4.65
CA ASN A 115 8.65 -4.85 -5.04
C ASN A 115 8.44 -4.37 -6.50
N ASN A 116 7.23 -4.49 -7.00
CA ASN A 116 6.84 -4.09 -8.36
C ASN A 116 6.07 -2.75 -8.42
N GLY A 117 6.23 -1.91 -7.41
CA GLY A 117 5.47 -0.67 -7.26
C GLY A 117 4.12 -0.85 -6.58
N THR A 118 3.86 -2.01 -5.97
CA THR A 118 2.63 -2.31 -5.23
C THR A 118 2.67 -1.75 -3.81
N ILE A 119 3.86 -1.58 -3.22
CA ILE A 119 4.07 -1.16 -1.84
C ILE A 119 5.03 0.03 -1.74
N ASP A 120 4.96 0.76 -0.64
CA ASP A 120 5.83 1.90 -0.33
C ASP A 120 7.04 1.50 0.53
N GLY A 121 7.06 0.29 1.09
CA GLY A 121 8.15 -0.22 1.91
C GLY A 121 7.82 -1.56 2.56
N PHE A 122 8.82 -2.18 3.16
CA PHE A 122 8.72 -3.45 3.85
C PHE A 122 8.94 -3.36 5.35
N ILE A 123 8.23 -4.21 6.11
CA ILE A 123 8.55 -4.60 7.49
C ILE A 123 8.80 -6.10 7.47
N VAL A 124 10.00 -6.55 7.86
CA VAL A 124 10.46 -7.94 7.65
C VAL A 124 10.97 -8.56 8.93
N ALA A 125 10.49 -9.75 9.25
CA ALA A 125 11.22 -10.70 10.10
C ALA A 125 11.90 -11.72 9.19
N ILE A 126 13.22 -11.77 9.22
CA ILE A 126 14.03 -12.59 8.31
C ILE A 126 13.76 -14.07 8.53
N ALA A 127 13.68 -14.85 7.45
CA ALA A 127 13.61 -16.31 7.52
C ALA A 127 14.85 -16.92 8.19
N GLU A 128 14.69 -17.99 8.94
CA GLU A 128 15.78 -18.70 9.61
C GLU A 128 16.83 -19.19 8.61
N GLU A 129 16.40 -19.71 7.46
CA GLU A 129 17.30 -20.14 6.40
C GLU A 129 18.13 -18.97 5.85
N THR A 130 17.52 -17.79 5.63
CA THR A 130 18.20 -16.57 5.20
C THR A 130 19.29 -16.14 6.21
N GLN A 131 18.95 -16.18 7.50
CA GLN A 131 19.89 -15.85 8.57
C GLN A 131 21.05 -16.84 8.65
N SER A 132 20.76 -18.14 8.49
CA SER A 132 21.76 -19.21 8.53
C SER A 132 22.72 -19.15 7.34
N LEU A 133 22.20 -18.87 6.14
CA LEU A 133 23.00 -18.71 4.92
C LEU A 133 23.79 -17.41 4.89
N LYS A 134 23.38 -16.40 5.66
CA LYS A 134 23.90 -15.01 5.61
C LYS A 134 23.80 -14.39 4.22
N GLU A 135 22.79 -14.79 3.47
CA GLU A 135 22.52 -14.36 2.10
C GLU A 135 21.51 -13.20 2.09
N TYR A 136 22.02 -11.96 2.05
CA TYR A 136 21.20 -10.75 2.18
C TYR A 136 21.12 -9.92 0.91
N LYS A 137 21.50 -10.51 -0.24
CA LYS A 137 21.56 -9.77 -1.52
C LYS A 137 20.21 -9.21 -1.93
N HIS A 138 19.12 -9.97 -1.79
CA HIS A 138 17.77 -9.55 -2.17
C HIS A 138 17.29 -8.32 -1.38
N PHE A 139 17.62 -8.18 -0.10
CA PHE A 139 17.34 -6.96 0.65
C PHE A 139 18.08 -5.75 0.10
N LYS A 140 19.38 -5.92 -0.20
CA LYS A 140 20.21 -4.85 -0.76
C LYS A 140 19.70 -4.41 -2.13
N ASP A 141 19.32 -5.35 -2.98
CA ASP A 141 18.78 -5.05 -4.31
C ASP A 141 17.48 -4.26 -4.22
N ILE A 142 16.58 -4.61 -3.30
CA ILE A 142 15.33 -3.91 -3.04
C ILE A 142 15.59 -2.49 -2.50
N MET A 143 16.49 -2.33 -1.53
CA MET A 143 16.85 -1.01 -0.99
C MET A 143 17.50 -0.12 -2.05
N ASN A 144 18.37 -0.69 -2.89
CA ASN A 144 18.98 0.01 -4.01
C ASN A 144 17.96 0.46 -5.07
N SER A 145 16.83 -0.24 -5.19
CA SER A 145 15.71 0.20 -6.04
C SER A 145 14.88 1.34 -5.44
N GLY A 146 15.19 1.75 -4.20
CA GLY A 146 14.52 2.87 -3.51
C GLY A 146 13.39 2.45 -2.57
N THR A 147 13.15 1.14 -2.38
CA THR A 147 12.13 0.64 -1.46
C THR A 147 12.72 0.45 -0.06
N PRO A 148 12.27 1.19 0.96
CA PRO A 148 12.79 1.08 2.32
C PRO A 148 12.41 -0.25 2.98
N ILE A 149 13.30 -0.78 3.81
CA ILE A 149 13.08 -2.00 4.58
C ILE A 149 13.33 -1.69 6.06
N VAL A 150 12.41 -2.10 6.92
CA VAL A 150 12.57 -2.13 8.37
C VAL A 150 12.54 -3.57 8.84
N MET A 151 13.52 -3.98 9.61
CA MET A 151 13.60 -5.34 10.15
C MET A 151 13.23 -5.38 11.62
N PHE A 152 12.66 -6.50 12.07
CA PHE A 152 12.34 -6.75 13.47
C PHE A 152 12.63 -8.21 13.82
N ASP A 153 12.79 -8.50 15.12
CA ASP A 153 13.11 -9.83 15.67
C ASP A 153 14.46 -10.34 15.16
N ARG A 154 14.50 -10.85 13.96
CA ARG A 154 15.72 -11.25 13.28
C ARG A 154 16.14 -10.17 12.29
N VAL A 155 17.39 -9.77 12.36
CA VAL A 155 17.94 -8.69 11.54
C VAL A 155 19.21 -9.16 10.80
N ALA A 156 19.49 -8.52 9.68
CA ALA A 156 20.71 -8.77 8.91
C ALA A 156 21.74 -7.69 9.21
N ASP A 157 22.96 -8.09 9.56
CA ASP A 157 24.07 -7.16 9.76
C ASP A 157 24.42 -6.44 8.44
N GLY A 158 24.59 -5.13 8.50
CA GLY A 158 24.95 -4.30 7.35
C GLY A 158 23.78 -3.99 6.40
N ILE A 159 22.54 -4.17 6.85
CA ILE A 159 21.33 -3.66 6.23
C ILE A 159 20.72 -2.66 7.22
N ASN A 160 20.99 -1.39 7.01
CA ASN A 160 20.48 -0.25 7.78
C ASN A 160 19.70 0.67 6.84
#